data_4f957b8f7c406665a7993161ea460e58
#
_entry.id   4f957b8f7c406665a7993161ea460e58
#
_cell.length_a   1.000
_cell.length_b   1.000
_cell.length_c   1.000
_cell.angle_alpha   90.00
_cell.angle_beta   90.00
_cell.angle_gamma   90.00
#
_symmetry.space_group_name_H-M   'P 1'
#
loop_
_entity.id
_entity.type
_entity.pdbx_description
1 polymer ?
#
loop_
_entity_poly.entity_id
_entity_poly.type
_entity_poly.pdbx_seq_one_letter_code
_entity_poly.pdbx_strand_id
1 'polypeptide(L)'
;VAVNDPSASQGYTLVVPLQSTKTYLVDMQGRVVRKWESRYTAGQDAYLLENGHLLRAANLGENEAFFAGASQGGRIQEFTWDGELIWDYKFHNEKQIRHHSITRLPNGNVLMNVWERKTPAEFLAAGLKPELAGTSDVLVDCLIEVQPSGKSGGKIVWEWHVWDHLIQDVDSTKHNFGDVAAHPELIDVNFAELIDLNFARTGGPVFANLARIAGLPPNSSDTKNDDAKTPDAKKDDSIDRLKGIGYVGAAGGRKFAGFLPDWTHANSVSYNAKLDQVMLSSREFSEIWIIDHRTTTVEAATHRGGRQGKGGDLLYRWGNPKTYRAGTAKDQQLFNQHDAHWIPAGLPGEGHALVFNNGNGRPDVNYSSADEIVLPVNAKGQYERKLGAAFGPERATWSYSAPTKPEFFAVFMAGSQRLPNGDTLVCSGVGGVVFEVTPDKKIVWRFVNPAKVAGGIGVRQPDGPGGPGRPGGVGGGFDGPGGGSGDFMGFGGGDFIGGSSIFRASRYGADFAGLVGKNLTPGKTIEELEAKSQEAKK
;
A
#
# COMPACT_ATOMS: atom_id res chain seq x y z
N VAL A 1 -22.20 0.55 -8.66
CA VAL A 1 -22.40 1.11 -7.30
C VAL A 1 -23.44 0.26 -6.60
N ALA A 2 -23.12 -0.20 -5.39
CA ALA A 2 -23.99 -1.08 -4.60
C ALA A 2 -24.75 -0.32 -3.49
N VAL A 3 -24.19 0.77 -2.99
CA VAL A 3 -24.82 1.68 -2.00
C VAL A 3 -24.60 3.10 -2.47
N ASN A 4 -25.61 3.95 -2.39
CA ASN A 4 -25.52 5.37 -2.72
C ASN A 4 -26.57 6.15 -1.92
N ASP A 5 -26.25 6.41 -0.65
CA ASP A 5 -27.10 7.19 0.26
C ASP A 5 -26.95 8.69 -0.09
N PRO A 6 -28.02 9.48 -0.07
CA PRO A 6 -27.95 10.93 -0.32
C PRO A 6 -27.01 11.70 0.63
N SER A 7 -26.71 11.17 1.81
CA SER A 7 -25.76 11.77 2.76
C SER A 7 -24.29 11.60 2.38
N ALA A 8 -23.98 10.73 1.42
CA ALA A 8 -22.61 10.53 0.95
C ALA A 8 -22.03 11.82 0.35
N SER A 9 -20.73 12.03 0.56
CA SER A 9 -19.98 13.16 0.02
C SER A 9 -20.01 13.14 -1.51
N GLN A 10 -20.64 14.13 -2.11
CA GLN A 10 -20.78 14.20 -3.56
C GLN A 10 -19.45 14.50 -4.23
N GLY A 11 -19.21 13.86 -5.38
CA GLY A 11 -17.96 14.07 -6.12
C GLY A 11 -17.66 12.98 -7.14
N TYR A 12 -16.40 12.93 -7.51
CA TYR A 12 -15.90 12.02 -8.55
C TYR A 12 -14.74 11.20 -7.98
N THR A 13 -14.79 9.89 -8.18
CA THR A 13 -13.80 8.96 -7.66
C THR A 13 -12.83 8.55 -8.76
N LEU A 14 -11.52 8.74 -8.52
CA LEU A 14 -10.47 8.26 -9.40
C LEU A 14 -10.24 6.77 -9.14
N VAL A 15 -10.33 5.97 -10.20
CA VAL A 15 -10.17 4.52 -10.18
C VAL A 15 -9.04 4.13 -11.12
N VAL A 16 -8.03 3.47 -10.57
CA VAL A 16 -6.83 3.05 -11.30
C VAL A 16 -6.69 1.54 -11.19
N PRO A 17 -7.29 0.76 -12.10
CA PRO A 17 -7.15 -0.68 -12.06
C PRO A 17 -5.70 -1.09 -12.26
N LEU A 18 -5.17 -1.89 -11.37
CA LEU A 18 -3.83 -2.48 -11.54
C LEU A 18 -3.81 -3.35 -12.79
N GLN A 19 -2.66 -3.47 -13.44
CA GLN A 19 -2.49 -4.17 -14.72
C GLN A 19 -3.29 -3.55 -15.90
N SER A 20 -3.95 -2.41 -15.69
CA SER A 20 -4.61 -1.65 -16.77
C SER A 20 -3.75 -0.49 -17.22
N THR A 21 -3.81 -0.21 -18.52
CA THR A 21 -3.24 1.03 -19.09
C THR A 21 -4.18 2.23 -18.91
N LYS A 22 -5.41 1.99 -18.44
CA LYS A 22 -6.46 2.99 -18.33
C LYS A 22 -6.64 3.46 -16.89
N THR A 23 -7.00 4.73 -16.74
CA THR A 23 -7.38 5.39 -15.50
C THR A 23 -8.73 6.06 -15.71
N TYR A 24 -9.65 5.93 -14.76
CA TYR A 24 -11.01 6.42 -14.87
C TYR A 24 -11.35 7.39 -13.75
N LEU A 25 -12.10 8.42 -14.08
CA LEU A 25 -12.80 9.25 -13.11
C LEU A 25 -14.29 8.94 -13.23
N VAL A 26 -14.92 8.49 -12.16
CA VAL A 26 -16.32 8.08 -12.15
C VAL A 26 -17.17 8.95 -11.23
N ASP A 27 -18.43 9.16 -11.58
CA ASP A 27 -19.41 9.86 -10.73
C ASP A 27 -19.95 8.96 -9.60
N MET A 28 -20.85 9.49 -8.79
CA MET A 28 -21.46 8.77 -7.67
C MET A 28 -22.29 7.54 -8.10
N GLN A 29 -22.68 7.45 -9.35
CA GLN A 29 -23.39 6.32 -9.95
C GLN A 29 -22.46 5.31 -10.64
N GLY A 30 -21.13 5.57 -10.64
CA GLY A 30 -20.14 4.71 -11.29
C GLY A 30 -20.00 4.92 -12.80
N ARG A 31 -20.57 6.01 -13.34
CA ARG A 31 -20.46 6.37 -14.76
C ARG A 31 -19.16 7.15 -14.99
N VAL A 32 -18.47 6.84 -16.06
CA VAL A 32 -17.19 7.48 -16.41
C VAL A 32 -17.43 8.88 -16.93
N VAL A 33 -16.82 9.87 -16.26
CA VAL A 33 -16.81 11.27 -16.72
C VAL A 33 -15.51 11.61 -17.44
N ARG A 34 -14.42 10.90 -17.13
CA ARG A 34 -13.13 11.04 -17.81
C ARG A 34 -12.37 9.71 -17.84
N LYS A 35 -11.65 9.46 -18.93
CA LYS A 35 -10.72 8.33 -19.11
C LYS A 35 -9.40 8.85 -19.64
N TRP A 36 -8.30 8.38 -19.04
CA TRP A 36 -6.94 8.53 -19.58
C TRP A 36 -6.42 7.15 -19.99
N GLU A 37 -5.56 7.11 -20.99
CA GLU A 37 -4.96 5.87 -21.48
C GLU A 37 -3.46 6.05 -21.68
N SER A 38 -2.67 5.16 -21.09
CA SER A 38 -1.21 5.10 -21.19
C SER A 38 -0.79 3.93 -22.08
N ARG A 39 0.47 3.91 -22.47
CA ARG A 39 1.12 2.71 -23.06
C ARG A 39 1.52 1.70 -21.97
N TYR A 40 1.61 2.15 -20.72
CA TYR A 40 2.12 1.36 -19.60
C TYR A 40 1.02 1.11 -18.59
N THR A 41 1.06 -0.08 -17.99
CA THR A 41 0.16 -0.43 -16.90
C THR A 41 0.40 0.47 -15.67
N ALA A 42 -0.60 0.54 -14.79
CA ALA A 42 -0.50 1.33 -13.58
C ALA A 42 0.63 0.83 -12.67
N GLY A 43 1.43 1.76 -12.17
CA GLY A 43 2.52 1.52 -11.23
C GLY A 43 2.13 1.89 -9.80
N GLN A 44 0.89 1.63 -9.43
CA GLN A 44 0.25 1.76 -8.13
C GLN A 44 -0.43 3.11 -7.90
N ASP A 45 0.28 4.20 -7.67
CA ASP A 45 -0.31 5.48 -7.24
C ASP A 45 -0.74 6.39 -8.41
N ALA A 46 -1.86 7.11 -8.23
CA ALA A 46 -2.27 8.18 -9.13
C ALA A 46 -3.28 9.12 -8.47
N TYR A 47 -3.25 10.40 -8.85
CA TYR A 47 -4.21 11.41 -8.38
C TYR A 47 -4.29 12.61 -9.33
N LEU A 48 -5.39 13.35 -9.22
CA LEU A 48 -5.57 14.61 -9.94
C LEU A 48 -4.83 15.74 -9.22
N LEU A 49 -4.20 16.60 -10.02
CA LEU A 49 -3.60 17.84 -9.58
C LEU A 49 -4.61 19.00 -9.65
N GLU A 50 -4.36 20.07 -8.92
CA GLU A 50 -5.22 21.26 -8.89
C GLU A 50 -5.38 21.95 -10.26
N ASN A 51 -4.45 21.73 -11.18
CA ASN A 51 -4.55 22.20 -12.56
C ASN A 51 -5.39 21.28 -13.48
N GLY A 52 -5.93 20.18 -12.93
CA GLY A 52 -6.72 19.19 -13.64
C GLY A 52 -5.91 18.13 -14.38
N HIS A 53 -4.59 18.11 -14.22
CA HIS A 53 -3.76 17.05 -14.77
C HIS A 53 -3.85 15.78 -13.92
N LEU A 54 -3.67 14.63 -14.55
CA LEU A 54 -3.47 13.35 -13.89
C LEU A 54 -1.97 13.12 -13.68
N LEU A 55 -1.51 13.02 -12.44
CA LEU A 55 -0.20 12.48 -12.10
C LEU A 55 -0.36 10.99 -11.79
N ARG A 56 0.43 10.15 -12.44
CA ARG A 56 0.27 8.71 -12.40
C ARG A 56 1.62 8.00 -12.34
N ALA A 57 1.77 7.11 -11.38
CA ALA A 57 2.82 6.11 -11.41
C ALA A 57 2.52 5.05 -12.48
N ALA A 58 3.56 4.61 -13.19
CA ALA A 58 3.44 3.58 -14.21
C ALA A 58 4.59 2.58 -14.11
N ASN A 59 4.37 1.40 -14.70
CA ASN A 59 5.38 0.36 -14.78
C ASN A 59 6.38 0.63 -15.89
N LEU A 60 7.55 -0.02 -15.81
CA LEU A 60 8.46 -0.14 -16.95
C LEU A 60 7.80 -0.96 -18.06
N GLY A 61 8.24 -0.78 -19.30
CA GLY A 61 7.76 -1.60 -20.43
C GLY A 61 8.17 -3.07 -20.30
N GLU A 62 7.49 -3.95 -21.06
CA GLU A 62 7.69 -5.41 -21.03
C GLU A 62 9.13 -5.88 -21.29
N ASN A 63 9.92 -5.08 -22.01
CA ASN A 63 11.30 -5.40 -22.38
C ASN A 63 12.34 -4.80 -21.42
N GLU A 64 11.92 -4.21 -20.33
CA GLU A 64 12.82 -3.57 -19.38
C GLU A 64 12.90 -4.43 -18.10
N ALA A 65 13.91 -5.29 -18.05
CA ALA A 65 14.17 -6.11 -16.87
C ALA A 65 14.78 -5.25 -15.75
N PHE A 66 14.27 -5.41 -14.57
CA PHE A 66 14.86 -4.89 -13.35
C PHE A 66 15.39 -6.06 -12.51
N PHE A 67 16.48 -5.82 -11.74
CA PHE A 67 17.15 -6.89 -10.96
C PHE A 67 16.23 -7.60 -9.95
N ALA A 68 15.16 -6.96 -9.50
CA ALA A 68 14.21 -7.55 -8.56
C ALA A 68 13.09 -8.35 -9.24
N GLY A 69 13.05 -8.45 -10.57
CA GLY A 69 11.95 -9.08 -11.31
C GLY A 69 10.59 -8.40 -11.09
N ALA A 70 10.59 -7.27 -10.39
CA ALA A 70 9.39 -6.48 -10.14
C ALA A 70 9.11 -5.62 -11.37
N SER A 71 8.10 -5.98 -12.15
CA SER A 71 7.62 -5.16 -13.27
C SER A 71 6.86 -3.91 -12.79
N GLN A 72 6.79 -3.67 -11.49
CA GLN A 72 5.93 -2.64 -10.89
C GLN A 72 6.72 -1.43 -10.44
N GLY A 73 6.67 -0.40 -11.26
CA GLY A 73 7.30 0.86 -10.95
C GLY A 73 8.20 1.39 -12.06
N GLY A 74 9.11 2.28 -11.67
CA GLY A 74 10.14 2.83 -12.54
C GLY A 74 9.71 4.02 -13.38
N ARG A 75 8.42 4.40 -13.41
CA ARG A 75 7.95 5.47 -14.28
C ARG A 75 6.95 6.39 -13.58
N ILE A 76 6.97 7.67 -13.91
CA ILE A 76 5.98 8.68 -13.51
C ILE A 76 5.49 9.38 -14.76
N GLN A 77 4.18 9.54 -14.88
CA GLN A 77 3.55 10.18 -16.04
C GLN A 77 2.62 11.30 -15.59
N GLU A 78 2.64 12.41 -16.32
CA GLU A 78 1.67 13.49 -16.15
C GLU A 78 0.90 13.68 -17.47
N PHE A 79 -0.42 13.60 -17.38
CA PHE A 79 -1.34 13.79 -18.49
C PHE A 79 -2.15 15.06 -18.28
N THR A 80 -2.40 15.81 -19.34
CA THR A 80 -3.40 16.88 -19.31
C THR A 80 -4.81 16.29 -19.07
N TRP A 81 -5.76 17.16 -18.76
CA TRP A 81 -7.17 16.73 -18.70
C TRP A 81 -7.59 16.02 -20.00
N ASP A 82 -7.18 16.51 -21.15
CA ASP A 82 -7.56 15.97 -22.45
C ASP A 82 -6.78 14.70 -22.87
N GLY A 83 -5.88 14.21 -22.00
CA GLY A 83 -5.18 12.94 -22.19
C GLY A 83 -3.88 13.05 -22.95
N GLU A 84 -3.35 14.27 -23.18
CA GLU A 84 -2.02 14.46 -23.71
C GLU A 84 -0.98 14.11 -22.64
N LEU A 85 -0.02 13.25 -22.96
CA LEU A 85 1.13 12.92 -22.12
C LEU A 85 2.16 14.06 -22.23
N ILE A 86 2.30 14.85 -21.17
CA ILE A 86 3.19 16.02 -21.15
C ILE A 86 4.51 15.76 -20.43
N TRP A 87 4.54 14.76 -19.53
CA TRP A 87 5.77 14.35 -18.86
C TRP A 87 5.77 12.85 -18.64
N ASP A 88 6.86 12.16 -19.01
CA ASP A 88 7.05 10.72 -18.87
C ASP A 88 8.46 10.43 -18.35
N TYR A 89 8.63 10.48 -17.05
CA TYR A 89 9.91 10.34 -16.37
C TYR A 89 10.16 8.90 -15.97
N LYS A 90 11.32 8.39 -16.35
CA LYS A 90 11.78 7.04 -16.06
C LYS A 90 12.89 7.08 -15.02
N PHE A 91 12.69 6.37 -13.92
CA PHE A 91 13.66 6.26 -12.84
C PHE A 91 13.92 4.80 -12.47
N HIS A 92 14.93 4.25 -13.09
CA HIS A 92 15.52 2.97 -12.72
C HIS A 92 16.96 2.89 -13.23
N ASN A 93 17.80 2.16 -12.51
CA ASN A 93 19.17 1.83 -12.88
C ASN A 93 19.52 0.47 -12.26
N GLU A 94 20.78 0.06 -12.30
CA GLU A 94 21.23 -1.23 -11.74
C GLU A 94 21.04 -1.37 -10.22
N LYS A 95 20.87 -0.26 -9.51
CA LYS A 95 20.78 -0.21 -8.03
C LYS A 95 19.45 0.29 -7.51
N GLN A 96 18.71 1.06 -8.29
CA GLN A 96 17.54 1.79 -7.83
C GLN A 96 16.37 1.70 -8.79
N ILE A 97 15.14 1.69 -8.25
CA ILE A 97 13.90 1.80 -9.01
C ILE A 97 12.82 2.50 -8.20
N ARG A 98 12.07 3.42 -8.83
CA ARG A 98 10.88 3.99 -8.23
C ARG A 98 9.81 2.91 -8.01
N HIS A 99 9.17 2.92 -6.84
CA HIS A 99 8.07 2.01 -6.51
C HIS A 99 6.94 2.73 -5.74
N HIS A 100 5.80 2.07 -5.57
CA HIS A 100 4.61 2.46 -4.80
C HIS A 100 4.18 3.92 -5.01
N SER A 101 4.56 4.83 -4.13
CA SER A 101 3.93 6.13 -3.98
C SER A 101 4.74 7.28 -4.58
N ILE A 102 4.03 8.32 -4.99
CA ILE A 102 4.55 9.59 -5.48
C ILE A 102 3.76 10.74 -4.89
N THR A 103 4.37 11.89 -4.69
CA THR A 103 3.69 13.09 -4.18
C THR A 103 4.18 14.32 -4.92
N ARG A 104 3.25 15.13 -5.48
CA ARG A 104 3.56 16.46 -6.03
C ARG A 104 3.75 17.45 -4.88
N LEU A 105 4.89 18.12 -4.88
CA LEU A 105 5.18 19.19 -3.93
C LEU A 105 4.66 20.55 -4.44
N PRO A 106 4.43 21.53 -3.56
CA PRO A 106 3.95 22.87 -3.96
C PRO A 106 4.88 23.61 -4.92
N ASN A 107 6.19 23.29 -4.90
CA ASN A 107 7.19 23.85 -5.83
C ASN A 107 7.15 23.21 -7.23
N GLY A 108 6.26 22.25 -7.47
CA GLY A 108 6.13 21.51 -8.72
C GLY A 108 7.05 20.30 -8.86
N ASN A 109 7.88 20.02 -7.87
CA ASN A 109 8.70 18.81 -7.85
C ASN A 109 7.85 17.58 -7.49
N VAL A 110 8.39 16.39 -7.72
CA VAL A 110 7.77 15.13 -7.36
C VAL A 110 8.67 14.38 -6.40
N LEU A 111 8.14 14.10 -5.23
CA LEU A 111 8.76 13.21 -4.25
C LEU A 111 8.29 11.78 -4.53
N MET A 112 9.19 10.81 -4.48
CA MET A 112 8.89 9.41 -4.81
C MET A 112 9.61 8.44 -3.90
N ASN A 113 8.94 7.31 -3.62
CA ASN A 113 9.58 6.16 -2.99
C ASN A 113 10.46 5.44 -4.02
N VAL A 114 11.64 5.06 -3.58
CA VAL A 114 12.62 4.36 -4.40
C VAL A 114 13.19 3.19 -3.60
N TRP A 115 13.24 2.01 -4.19
CA TRP A 115 14.06 0.93 -3.69
C TRP A 115 15.49 1.11 -4.12
N GLU A 116 16.41 0.95 -3.17
CA GLU A 116 17.82 0.77 -3.44
C GLU A 116 18.26 -0.64 -3.03
N ARG A 117 19.16 -1.20 -3.82
CA ARG A 117 19.67 -2.54 -3.65
C ARG A 117 20.88 -2.53 -2.71
N LYS A 118 20.86 -3.37 -1.68
CA LYS A 118 21.98 -3.62 -0.77
C LYS A 118 22.33 -5.11 -0.75
N THR A 119 23.60 -5.42 -0.78
CA THR A 119 24.09 -6.79 -0.73
C THR A 119 24.10 -7.32 0.70
N PRO A 120 24.08 -8.65 0.90
CA PRO A 120 24.29 -9.25 2.22
C PRO A 120 25.59 -8.79 2.91
N ALA A 121 26.65 -8.57 2.12
CA ALA A 121 27.92 -8.08 2.64
C ALA A 121 27.82 -6.65 3.20
N GLU A 122 27.04 -5.76 2.55
CA GLU A 122 26.79 -4.41 3.07
C GLU A 122 26.00 -4.47 4.38
N PHE A 123 24.98 -5.34 4.49
CA PHE A 123 24.22 -5.52 5.73
C PHE A 123 25.11 -6.05 6.87
N LEU A 124 25.98 -7.03 6.61
CA LEU A 124 26.95 -7.52 7.59
C LEU A 124 27.94 -6.41 7.99
N ALA A 125 28.38 -5.60 7.04
CA ALA A 125 29.23 -4.44 7.31
C ALA A 125 28.50 -3.38 8.16
N ALA A 126 27.18 -3.22 8.00
CA ALA A 126 26.35 -2.36 8.83
C ALA A 126 25.97 -2.96 10.20
N GLY A 127 26.45 -4.15 10.55
CA GLY A 127 26.24 -4.79 11.85
C GLY A 127 25.00 -5.67 11.94
N LEU A 128 24.47 -6.15 10.80
CA LEU A 128 23.49 -7.22 10.79
C LEU A 128 24.10 -8.49 11.40
N LYS A 129 23.36 -9.16 12.27
CA LYS A 129 23.74 -10.46 12.83
C LYS A 129 23.95 -11.47 11.71
N PRO A 130 25.05 -12.24 11.71
CA PRO A 130 25.36 -13.21 10.65
C PRO A 130 24.24 -14.24 10.40
N GLU A 131 23.54 -14.66 11.46
CA GLU A 131 22.44 -15.62 11.36
C GLU A 131 21.19 -15.06 10.66
N LEU A 132 21.08 -13.73 10.54
CA LEU A 132 20.00 -13.04 9.82
C LEU A 132 20.38 -12.77 8.36
N ALA A 133 21.66 -12.89 8.00
CA ALA A 133 22.10 -12.62 6.64
C ALA A 133 21.60 -13.69 5.68
N GLY A 134 20.90 -13.27 4.63
CA GLY A 134 20.52 -14.11 3.50
C GLY A 134 21.64 -14.22 2.46
N THR A 135 21.35 -14.89 1.35
CA THR A 135 22.27 -14.99 0.20
C THR A 135 21.90 -14.07 -0.95
N SER A 136 20.75 -13.43 -0.89
CA SER A 136 20.24 -12.52 -1.92
C SER A 136 20.37 -11.07 -1.48
N ASP A 137 20.48 -10.18 -2.47
CA ASP A 137 20.41 -8.75 -2.22
C ASP A 137 19.04 -8.36 -1.67
N VAL A 138 19.02 -7.29 -0.90
CA VAL A 138 17.86 -6.75 -0.17
C VAL A 138 17.50 -5.38 -0.70
N LEU A 139 16.21 -5.13 -0.83
CA LEU A 139 15.67 -3.83 -1.19
C LEU A 139 15.45 -3.00 0.09
N VAL A 140 15.99 -1.80 0.08
CA VAL A 140 15.89 -0.82 1.17
C VAL A 140 15.29 0.45 0.59
N ASP A 141 14.43 1.13 1.34
CA ASP A 141 13.80 2.35 0.85
C ASP A 141 14.72 3.56 0.93
N CYS A 142 14.57 4.43 -0.05
CA CYS A 142 15.00 5.80 -0.01
C CYS A 142 13.91 6.70 -0.63
N LEU A 143 14.01 7.99 -0.40
CA LEU A 143 13.17 9.03 -0.99
C LEU A 143 13.99 9.89 -1.93
N ILE A 144 13.41 10.19 -3.07
CA ILE A 144 14.04 11.08 -4.06
C ILE A 144 13.05 12.15 -4.48
N GLU A 145 13.46 13.41 -4.39
CA GLU A 145 12.74 14.54 -4.98
C GLU A 145 13.33 14.87 -6.34
N VAL A 146 12.47 14.85 -7.34
CA VAL A 146 12.85 15.19 -8.71
C VAL A 146 12.15 16.46 -9.16
N GLN A 147 12.92 17.39 -9.73
CA GLN A 147 12.43 18.55 -10.45
C GLN A 147 12.19 18.16 -11.90
N PRO A 148 10.92 18.12 -12.39
CA PRO A 148 10.62 17.82 -13.78
C PRO A 148 11.27 18.80 -14.76
N SER A 149 11.74 18.28 -15.91
CA SER A 149 12.29 19.11 -16.97
C SER A 149 11.94 18.55 -18.35
N GLY A 150 11.44 19.40 -19.24
CA GLY A 150 11.01 19.00 -20.58
C GLY A 150 9.97 17.88 -20.55
N LYS A 151 9.94 17.04 -21.59
CA LYS A 151 8.93 15.97 -21.73
C LYS A 151 9.26 14.67 -20.99
N SER A 152 10.52 14.45 -20.62
CA SER A 152 10.96 13.19 -19.99
C SER A 152 12.15 13.35 -19.06
N GLY A 153 12.68 14.56 -18.89
CA GLY A 153 13.81 14.83 -18.02
C GLY A 153 13.40 15.08 -16.57
N GLY A 154 14.37 14.97 -15.68
CA GLY A 154 14.24 15.31 -14.29
C GLY A 154 15.61 15.51 -13.66
N LYS A 155 15.72 16.50 -12.75
CA LYS A 155 16.91 16.73 -11.94
C LYS A 155 16.60 16.30 -10.50
N ILE A 156 17.38 15.38 -9.96
CA ILE A 156 17.33 15.06 -8.54
C ILE A 156 17.80 16.28 -7.76
N VAL A 157 17.01 16.73 -6.80
CA VAL A 157 17.27 17.94 -6.00
C VAL A 157 17.38 17.67 -4.53
N TRP A 158 16.85 16.52 -4.07
CA TRP A 158 16.93 16.08 -2.69
C TRP A 158 16.81 14.56 -2.60
N GLU A 159 17.53 13.95 -1.65
CA GLU A 159 17.52 12.51 -1.37
C GLU A 159 17.61 12.28 0.14
N TRP A 160 16.94 11.23 0.60
CA TRP A 160 17.01 10.67 1.94
C TRP A 160 17.03 9.15 1.87
N HIS A 161 17.91 8.51 2.63
CA HIS A 161 18.11 7.07 2.58
C HIS A 161 17.95 6.44 3.98
N VAL A 162 17.13 5.40 4.11
CA VAL A 162 17.05 4.59 5.34
C VAL A 162 18.46 4.14 5.77
N TRP A 163 19.31 3.85 4.80
CA TRP A 163 20.65 3.32 5.02
C TRP A 163 21.59 4.24 5.81
N ASP A 164 21.35 5.52 5.78
CA ASP A 164 22.18 6.52 6.46
C ASP A 164 21.82 6.68 7.95
N HIS A 165 20.73 6.04 8.41
CA HIS A 165 20.15 6.21 9.75
C HIS A 165 20.08 4.91 10.54
N LEU A 166 21.02 4.00 10.31
CA LEU A 166 21.07 2.70 10.96
C LEU A 166 21.74 2.74 12.33
N ILE A 167 21.24 1.92 13.26
CA ILE A 167 21.85 1.64 14.56
C ILE A 167 21.88 0.14 14.83
N GLN A 168 22.81 -0.32 15.65
CA GLN A 168 22.87 -1.69 16.17
C GLN A 168 23.65 -1.74 17.48
N ASP A 169 23.41 -2.77 18.29
CA ASP A 169 24.06 -2.98 19.57
C ASP A 169 24.80 -4.33 19.65
N VAL A 170 25.16 -4.88 18.51
CA VAL A 170 25.75 -6.23 18.37
C VAL A 170 27.27 -6.18 18.25
N ASP A 171 27.79 -5.28 17.40
CA ASP A 171 29.21 -5.17 17.11
C ASP A 171 29.73 -3.76 17.42
N SER A 172 30.44 -3.64 18.55
CA SER A 172 31.01 -2.38 19.02
C SER A 172 32.13 -1.81 18.14
N THR A 173 32.58 -2.54 17.16
CA THR A 173 33.63 -2.08 16.22
C THR A 173 33.03 -1.28 15.05
N LYS A 174 31.72 -1.29 14.87
CA LYS A 174 31.03 -0.58 13.80
C LYS A 174 30.70 0.86 14.20
N HIS A 175 30.69 1.76 13.20
CA HIS A 175 30.44 3.20 13.43
C HIS A 175 29.03 3.50 13.95
N ASN A 176 28.05 2.66 13.62
CA ASN A 176 26.65 2.78 14.02
C ASN A 176 26.32 1.98 15.30
N PHE A 177 27.34 1.59 16.08
CA PHE A 177 27.12 0.92 17.36
C PHE A 177 26.54 1.88 18.40
N GLY A 178 25.44 1.48 19.05
CA GLY A 178 24.80 2.27 20.09
C GLY A 178 23.64 1.54 20.77
N ASP A 179 23.09 2.14 21.81
CA ASP A 179 21.91 1.63 22.50
C ASP A 179 20.66 1.95 21.69
N VAL A 180 20.04 0.95 21.09
CA VAL A 180 18.84 1.08 20.27
C VAL A 180 17.67 1.72 21.05
N ALA A 181 17.53 1.42 22.35
CA ALA A 181 16.46 1.99 23.17
C ALA A 181 16.66 3.50 23.45
N ALA A 182 17.91 3.93 23.51
CA ALA A 182 18.27 5.32 23.73
C ALA A 182 18.11 6.18 22.46
N HIS A 183 18.14 5.55 21.28
CA HIS A 183 18.13 6.21 19.97
C HIS A 183 16.91 5.83 19.10
N PRO A 184 15.69 6.18 19.52
CA PRO A 184 14.47 5.88 18.74
C PRO A 184 14.39 6.64 17.42
N GLU A 185 15.22 7.64 17.21
CA GLU A 185 15.37 8.37 15.94
C GLU A 185 16.12 7.57 14.88
N LEU A 186 16.76 6.45 15.26
CA LEU A 186 17.52 5.58 14.36
C LEU A 186 16.80 4.24 14.11
N ILE A 187 17.22 3.53 13.08
CA ILE A 187 16.60 2.30 12.60
C ILE A 187 17.50 1.12 12.92
N ASP A 188 17.04 0.20 13.78
CA ASP A 188 17.79 -1.00 14.16
C ASP A 188 17.95 -1.93 12.94
N VAL A 189 19.20 -2.10 12.47
CA VAL A 189 19.51 -2.97 11.33
C VAL A 189 19.18 -4.44 11.62
N ASN A 190 19.11 -4.81 12.91
CA ASN A 190 18.76 -6.15 13.38
C ASN A 190 17.26 -6.33 13.66
N PHE A 191 16.47 -5.25 13.55
CA PHE A 191 15.04 -5.41 13.51
C PHE A 191 14.66 -5.94 12.12
N ALA A 192 14.50 -7.21 12.09
CA ALA A 192 13.50 -7.81 11.24
C ALA A 192 12.36 -8.13 12.21
N GLU A 193 11.12 -7.75 11.95
CA GLU A 193 10.12 -8.70 12.37
C GLU A 193 10.55 -9.94 11.62
N LEU A 194 11.16 -10.83 12.39
CA LEU A 194 11.27 -12.18 11.95
C LEU A 194 9.85 -12.48 11.50
N ILE A 195 9.61 -12.40 10.22
CA ILE A 195 8.60 -13.26 9.63
C ILE A 195 9.10 -14.56 10.15
N ASP A 196 8.50 -14.93 11.26
CA ASP A 196 8.91 -16.05 12.09
C ASP A 196 9.41 -17.10 11.12
N LEU A 197 10.68 -17.52 11.23
CA LEU A 197 11.17 -18.63 10.40
C LEU A 197 10.27 -19.85 10.61
N ASN A 198 9.54 -19.93 11.73
CA ASN A 198 8.36 -20.75 11.90
C ASN A 198 7.20 -20.31 11.02
N PHE A 199 7.01 -19.05 10.68
CA PHE A 199 6.01 -18.59 9.72
C PHE A 199 6.32 -19.10 8.31
N ALA A 200 7.57 -19.04 7.88
CA ALA A 200 8.00 -19.64 6.62
C ALA A 200 8.08 -21.19 6.68
N ARG A 201 8.37 -21.78 7.87
CA ARG A 201 8.46 -23.25 8.09
C ARG A 201 7.13 -23.89 8.43
N THR A 202 6.23 -23.22 9.11
CA THR A 202 4.93 -23.75 9.53
C THR A 202 3.76 -23.18 8.73
N GLY A 203 4.06 -22.30 7.74
CA GLY A 203 3.00 -21.62 7.02
C GLY A 203 2.10 -20.88 7.99
N GLY A 204 2.64 -19.90 8.74
CA GLY A 204 1.88 -19.15 9.71
C GLY A 204 0.54 -18.64 9.18
N PRO A 205 -0.39 -18.20 10.03
CA PRO A 205 -1.80 -18.00 9.66
C PRO A 205 -2.02 -17.13 8.41
N VAL A 206 -1.09 -16.23 8.09
CA VAL A 206 -1.16 -15.39 6.89
C VAL A 206 -0.74 -16.16 5.64
N PHE A 207 0.33 -16.99 5.72
CA PHE A 207 0.75 -17.82 4.59
C PHE A 207 -0.21 -19.01 4.41
N ALA A 208 -0.72 -19.58 5.50
CA ALA A 208 -1.79 -20.58 5.42
C ALA A 208 -3.08 -19.99 4.83
N ASN A 209 -3.39 -18.73 5.15
CA ASN A 209 -4.50 -18.02 4.51
C ASN A 209 -4.15 -17.61 3.07
N LEU A 210 -2.96 -17.11 2.79
CA LEU A 210 -2.49 -16.84 1.42
C LEU A 210 -2.42 -18.13 0.60
N ALA A 211 -1.89 -19.22 1.16
CA ALA A 211 -1.84 -20.52 0.51
C ALA A 211 -3.26 -21.08 0.29
N ARG A 212 -4.13 -21.02 1.30
CA ARG A 212 -5.54 -21.43 1.18
C ARG A 212 -6.31 -20.59 0.15
N ILE A 213 -6.04 -19.30 0.11
CA ILE A 213 -6.65 -18.33 -0.79
C ILE A 213 -6.07 -18.47 -2.20
N ALA A 214 -4.79 -18.80 -2.33
CA ALA A 214 -4.13 -19.14 -3.60
C ALA A 214 -4.42 -20.57 -4.08
N GLY A 215 -5.25 -21.34 -3.36
CA GLY A 215 -5.55 -22.74 -3.71
C GLY A 215 -4.35 -23.67 -3.55
N LEU A 216 -3.35 -23.29 -2.74
CA LEU A 216 -2.19 -24.12 -2.44
C LEU A 216 -2.57 -25.18 -1.39
N PRO A 217 -2.10 -26.43 -1.50
CA PRO A 217 -2.35 -27.44 -0.48
C PRO A 217 -1.71 -27.03 0.86
N PRO A 218 -2.37 -27.33 2.00
CA PRO A 218 -1.78 -27.09 3.30
C PRO A 218 -0.45 -27.85 3.41
N ASN A 219 0.55 -27.18 3.96
CA ASN A 219 1.86 -27.77 4.18
C ASN A 219 1.71 -28.96 5.14
N SER A 220 1.73 -30.18 4.62
CA SER A 220 1.66 -31.40 5.41
C SER A 220 3.01 -31.68 6.06
N SER A 221 3.26 -31.10 7.24
CA SER A 221 4.37 -31.50 8.09
C SER A 221 4.09 -32.74 8.96
N ASP A 222 2.91 -33.37 8.82
CA ASP A 222 2.48 -34.53 9.58
C ASP A 222 1.93 -35.65 8.70
N THR A 223 2.74 -36.21 7.81
CA THR A 223 2.54 -37.62 7.37
C THR A 223 3.87 -38.22 6.95
N LYS A 224 4.33 -39.17 7.73
CA LYS A 224 5.30 -40.17 7.31
C LYS A 224 4.65 -41.09 6.27
N ASN A 225 5.41 -41.34 5.21
CA ASN A 225 5.25 -42.43 4.24
C ASN A 225 3.94 -42.45 3.42
N ASP A 226 4.05 -42.29 2.09
CA ASP A 226 3.97 -43.43 1.17
C ASP A 226 4.10 -42.97 -0.29
N ASP A 227 4.80 -43.78 -1.06
CA ASP A 227 5.04 -43.62 -2.49
C ASP A 227 3.72 -43.61 -3.31
N ALA A 228 3.41 -42.45 -3.89
CA ALA A 228 2.45 -42.39 -4.99
C ALA A 228 2.92 -41.34 -6.01
N LYS A 229 3.26 -41.83 -7.19
CA LYS A 229 3.52 -41.01 -8.39
C LYS A 229 2.29 -40.17 -8.71
N THR A 230 2.40 -38.87 -8.56
CA THR A 230 1.40 -37.89 -8.99
C THR A 230 1.67 -37.48 -10.45
N PRO A 231 0.63 -37.39 -11.30
CA PRO A 231 0.74 -36.89 -12.67
C PRO A 231 1.07 -35.38 -12.65
N ASP A 232 1.75 -34.90 -13.68
CA ASP A 232 2.19 -33.56 -13.99
C ASP A 232 1.43 -32.44 -13.28
N ALA A 233 2.05 -31.88 -12.21
CA ALA A 233 1.58 -30.66 -11.58
C ALA A 233 1.80 -29.50 -12.55
N LYS A 234 0.72 -28.87 -13.02
CA LYS A 234 0.75 -27.60 -13.72
C LYS A 234 1.54 -26.61 -12.87
N LYS A 235 2.52 -25.97 -13.48
CA LYS A 235 3.37 -24.96 -12.86
C LYS A 235 2.49 -23.93 -12.14
N ASP A 236 2.72 -23.76 -10.84
CA ASP A 236 1.93 -22.85 -10.01
C ASP A 236 2.34 -21.40 -10.28
N ASP A 237 1.53 -20.69 -11.07
CA ASP A 237 1.76 -19.30 -11.47
C ASP A 237 1.46 -18.28 -10.36
N SER A 238 0.97 -18.67 -9.18
CA SER A 238 0.50 -17.75 -8.13
C SER A 238 1.64 -16.95 -7.50
N ILE A 239 2.81 -17.56 -7.30
CA ILE A 239 4.01 -16.88 -6.78
C ILE A 239 4.56 -15.91 -7.82
N ASP A 240 4.59 -16.28 -9.09
CA ASP A 240 5.08 -15.40 -10.16
C ASP A 240 4.17 -14.17 -10.34
N ARG A 241 2.93 -14.27 -9.95
CA ARG A 241 1.96 -13.16 -9.91
C ARG A 241 2.14 -12.25 -8.71
N LEU A 242 2.40 -12.80 -7.52
CA LEU A 242 2.75 -12.01 -6.33
C LEU A 242 4.07 -11.25 -6.56
N LYS A 243 5.04 -11.85 -7.27
CA LYS A 243 6.24 -11.18 -7.75
C LYS A 243 5.92 -10.05 -8.72
N GLY A 244 5.00 -10.30 -9.68
CA GLY A 244 4.60 -9.31 -10.68
C GLY A 244 3.95 -8.05 -10.10
N ILE A 245 3.47 -8.06 -8.86
CA ILE A 245 2.89 -6.91 -8.16
C ILE A 245 3.76 -6.36 -7.03
N GLY A 246 5.00 -6.86 -6.90
CA GLY A 246 5.97 -6.34 -5.94
C GLY A 246 5.79 -6.81 -4.49
N TYR A 247 4.92 -7.80 -4.22
CA TYR A 247 4.67 -8.32 -2.87
C TYR A 247 5.54 -9.52 -2.48
N VAL A 248 6.21 -10.12 -3.43
CA VAL A 248 7.19 -11.18 -3.19
C VAL A 248 8.41 -10.85 -4.01
N GLY A 249 9.56 -10.73 -3.38
CA GLY A 249 10.81 -10.47 -4.08
C GLY A 249 11.10 -11.52 -5.16
N ALA A 250 11.79 -11.13 -6.21
CA ALA A 250 12.08 -11.95 -7.39
C ALA A 250 12.85 -13.25 -7.11
N ALA A 251 13.44 -13.39 -5.93
CA ALA A 251 14.15 -14.59 -5.48
C ALA A 251 13.18 -15.68 -4.96
N GLY A 252 12.13 -16.00 -5.72
CA GLY A 252 11.20 -17.09 -5.42
C GLY A 252 11.84 -18.47 -5.56
N GLY A 253 12.88 -18.75 -4.86
CA GLY A 253 13.49 -20.05 -4.71
C GLY A 253 13.39 -20.49 -3.26
N ARG A 254 12.93 -21.68 -3.02
CA ARG A 254 12.60 -22.44 -1.81
C ARG A 254 13.57 -22.40 -0.61
N LYS A 255 14.36 -21.35 -0.42
CA LYS A 255 15.26 -21.21 0.74
C LYS A 255 15.33 -19.76 1.19
N PHE A 256 14.31 -19.27 1.86
CA PHE A 256 14.44 -18.07 2.68
C PHE A 256 14.97 -18.47 4.06
N ALA A 257 16.27 -18.35 4.26
CA ALA A 257 16.83 -18.26 5.59
C ALA A 257 17.09 -16.76 5.83
N GLY A 258 16.25 -16.11 6.65
CA GLY A 258 16.58 -14.89 7.29
C GLY A 258 15.85 -13.64 6.80
N PHE A 259 16.24 -12.98 5.76
CA PHE A 259 15.77 -11.64 5.40
C PHE A 259 14.81 -11.66 4.20
N LEU A 260 13.71 -10.93 4.28
CA LEU A 260 12.90 -10.66 3.10
C LEU A 260 13.69 -9.79 2.13
N PRO A 261 13.57 -10.02 0.81
CA PRO A 261 14.22 -9.16 -0.17
C PRO A 261 13.79 -7.69 -0.12
N ASP A 262 12.69 -7.36 0.56
CA ASP A 262 12.15 -6.00 0.73
C ASP A 262 12.05 -5.69 2.23
N TRP A 263 13.10 -5.08 2.78
CA TRP A 263 13.29 -4.97 4.23
C TRP A 263 12.38 -3.92 4.89
N THR A 264 12.18 -2.78 4.25
CA THR A 264 11.42 -1.67 4.84
C THR A 264 10.03 -1.51 4.22
N HIS A 265 9.91 -1.78 2.92
CA HIS A 265 8.68 -1.73 2.15
C HIS A 265 7.85 -0.46 2.40
N ALA A 266 8.42 0.71 2.13
CA ALA A 266 7.69 1.97 2.22
C ALA A 266 6.63 2.05 1.12
N ASN A 267 5.35 2.04 1.50
CA ASN A 267 4.24 1.97 0.54
C ASN A 267 3.44 3.27 0.40
N SER A 268 3.78 4.30 1.16
CA SER A 268 3.26 5.64 0.97
C SER A 268 4.27 6.71 1.33
N VAL A 269 4.18 7.84 0.64
CA VAL A 269 4.87 9.09 0.95
C VAL A 269 3.86 10.22 0.95
N SER A 270 3.84 11.00 2.01
CA SER A 270 3.00 12.18 2.17
C SER A 270 3.85 13.38 2.58
N TYR A 271 3.45 14.56 2.17
CA TYR A 271 4.17 15.80 2.46
C TYR A 271 3.28 16.79 3.18
N ASN A 272 3.79 17.39 4.24
CA ASN A 272 3.15 18.47 4.99
C ASN A 272 3.85 19.79 4.71
N ALA A 273 3.24 20.62 3.86
CA ALA A 273 3.82 21.90 3.45
C ALA A 273 3.98 22.92 4.61
N LYS A 274 3.13 22.88 5.64
CA LYS A 274 3.19 23.77 6.80
C LYS A 274 4.39 23.46 7.70
N LEU A 275 4.65 22.17 7.90
CA LEU A 275 5.75 21.68 8.71
C LEU A 275 7.02 21.49 7.88
N ASP A 276 6.89 21.33 6.57
CA ASP A 276 7.92 20.92 5.61
C ASP A 276 8.58 19.60 6.06
N GLN A 277 7.70 18.61 6.27
CA GLN A 277 8.05 17.28 6.73
C GLN A 277 7.46 16.22 5.81
N VAL A 278 8.09 15.07 5.75
CA VAL A 278 7.63 13.91 4.98
C VAL A 278 7.23 12.80 5.93
N MET A 279 6.07 12.18 5.67
CA MET A 279 5.58 10.98 6.34
C MET A 279 5.72 9.79 5.42
N LEU A 280 6.22 8.70 5.95
CA LEU A 280 6.38 7.40 5.30
C LEU A 280 5.55 6.34 6.03
N SER A 281 5.02 5.38 5.29
CA SER A 281 4.46 4.14 5.84
C SER A 281 5.42 2.98 5.58
N SER A 282 6.19 2.57 6.58
CA SER A 282 7.07 1.40 6.52
C SER A 282 6.29 0.15 6.91
N ARG A 283 5.92 -0.65 5.90
CA ARG A 283 5.04 -1.81 6.07
C ARG A 283 5.68 -2.91 6.92
N GLU A 284 6.94 -3.26 6.64
CA GLU A 284 7.61 -4.38 7.33
C GLU A 284 8.02 -4.03 8.76
N PHE A 285 8.15 -2.73 9.08
CA PHE A 285 8.30 -2.26 10.45
C PHE A 285 6.96 -2.07 11.16
N SER A 286 5.85 -2.09 10.43
CA SER A 286 4.52 -1.77 10.95
C SER A 286 4.50 -0.39 11.61
N GLU A 287 5.10 0.60 10.96
CA GLU A 287 5.27 1.95 11.49
C GLU A 287 4.99 3.06 10.47
N ILE A 288 4.59 4.20 11.01
CA ILE A 288 4.66 5.50 10.35
C ILE A 288 5.96 6.16 10.77
N TRP A 289 6.72 6.72 9.83
CA TRP A 289 7.92 7.51 10.09
C TRP A 289 7.74 8.93 9.58
N ILE A 290 8.27 9.92 10.32
CA ILE A 290 8.28 11.32 9.90
C ILE A 290 9.71 11.83 9.95
N ILE A 291 10.13 12.53 8.89
CA ILE A 291 11.46 13.12 8.73
C ILE A 291 11.38 14.60 8.37
N ASP A 292 12.49 15.32 8.62
CA ASP A 292 12.63 16.74 8.26
C ASP A 292 13.00 16.87 6.77
N HIS A 293 12.15 17.48 5.97
CA HIS A 293 12.45 17.77 4.56
C HIS A 293 13.26 19.05 4.39
N ARG A 294 13.37 19.89 5.42
CA ARG A 294 14.20 21.11 5.43
C ARG A 294 15.68 20.84 5.65
N THR A 295 16.17 19.82 4.99
CA THR A 295 17.58 19.44 4.93
C THR A 295 18.08 19.60 3.50
N THR A 296 19.35 19.85 3.34
CA THR A 296 20.03 19.51 2.09
C THR A 296 20.22 17.99 2.01
N THR A 297 20.46 17.43 0.82
CA THR A 297 20.80 16.00 0.68
C THR A 297 21.98 15.60 1.59
N VAL A 298 22.98 16.48 1.74
CA VAL A 298 24.14 16.23 2.63
C VAL A 298 23.72 16.17 4.09
N GLU A 299 22.85 17.06 4.54
CA GLU A 299 22.32 17.04 5.91
C GLU A 299 21.39 15.83 6.12
N ALA A 300 20.56 15.51 5.13
CA ALA A 300 19.65 14.35 5.16
C ALA A 300 20.40 13.03 5.31
N ALA A 301 21.65 12.92 4.88
CA ALA A 301 22.52 11.77 5.08
C ALA A 301 23.26 11.76 6.43
N THR A 302 22.92 12.65 7.36
CA THR A 302 23.60 12.77 8.66
C THR A 302 22.62 12.91 9.81
N HIS A 303 23.14 12.90 11.04
CA HIS A 303 22.39 13.09 12.29
C HIS A 303 22.32 14.56 12.74
N ARG A 304 22.65 15.52 11.88
CA ARG A 304 22.73 16.96 12.20
C ARG A 304 22.28 17.79 11.02
N GLY A 305 21.81 19.00 11.31
CA GLY A 305 21.33 19.92 10.30
C GLY A 305 19.82 19.88 10.14
N GLY A 306 19.33 20.54 9.09
CA GLY A 306 17.91 20.77 8.89
C GLY A 306 17.29 21.71 9.94
N ARG A 307 15.98 21.93 9.84
CA ARG A 307 15.27 22.81 10.78
C ARG A 307 15.18 22.25 12.19
N GLN A 308 15.12 20.95 12.31
CA GLN A 308 14.98 20.27 13.60
C GLN A 308 16.33 19.93 14.24
N GLY A 309 17.45 20.17 13.55
CA GLY A 309 18.80 19.93 14.04
C GLY A 309 19.21 18.45 14.09
N LYS A 310 18.41 17.57 13.48
CA LYS A 310 18.59 16.11 13.52
C LYS A 310 19.00 15.49 12.17
N GLY A 311 19.31 16.35 11.18
CA GLY A 311 19.57 15.85 9.83
C GLY A 311 18.40 15.05 9.29
N GLY A 312 18.64 13.85 8.76
CA GLY A 312 17.62 12.95 8.24
C GLY A 312 17.09 11.91 9.24
N ASP A 313 17.47 12.00 10.53
CA ASP A 313 16.94 11.09 11.55
C ASP A 313 15.42 11.23 11.71
N LEU A 314 14.78 10.17 12.16
CA LEU A 314 13.35 10.16 12.39
C LEU A 314 12.96 11.18 13.45
N LEU A 315 12.09 12.11 13.10
CA LEU A 315 11.48 13.05 14.04
C LEU A 315 10.41 12.37 14.90
N TYR A 316 9.74 11.39 14.30
CA TYR A 316 8.63 10.66 14.90
C TYR A 316 8.49 9.30 14.26
N ARG A 317 8.08 8.33 15.05
CA ARG A 317 7.67 7.00 14.60
C ARG A 317 6.52 6.48 15.46
N TRP A 318 5.59 5.74 14.86
CA TRP A 318 4.43 5.23 15.57
C TRP A 318 3.90 3.95 14.91
N GLY A 319 3.43 3.05 15.74
CA GLY A 319 2.76 1.82 15.31
C GLY A 319 3.34 0.56 15.96
N ASN A 320 4.65 0.45 16.06
CA ASN A 320 5.31 -0.73 16.62
C ASN A 320 6.51 -0.36 17.51
N PRO A 321 6.28 -0.01 18.77
CA PRO A 321 7.37 0.45 19.65
C PRO A 321 8.42 -0.64 19.97
N LYS A 322 8.16 -1.88 19.61
CA LYS A 322 9.12 -2.98 19.73
C LYS A 322 10.35 -2.78 18.84
N THR A 323 10.21 -2.10 17.70
CA THR A 323 11.29 -1.84 16.72
C THR A 323 12.46 -1.03 17.29
N TYR A 324 12.18 -0.21 18.31
CA TYR A 324 13.17 0.61 19.03
C TYR A 324 13.13 0.35 20.54
N ARG A 325 12.67 -0.85 20.94
CA ARG A 325 12.68 -1.36 22.32
C ARG A 325 11.98 -0.50 23.37
N ALA A 326 11.01 0.31 22.95
CA ALA A 326 10.19 1.13 23.85
C ALA A 326 8.84 0.50 24.16
N GLY A 327 8.65 -0.79 23.82
CA GLY A 327 7.41 -1.54 24.05
C GLY A 327 7.55 -3.01 23.69
N THR A 328 6.43 -3.71 23.77
CA THR A 328 6.28 -5.14 23.48
C THR A 328 5.30 -5.37 22.33
N ALA A 329 5.10 -6.61 21.93
CA ALA A 329 4.08 -6.97 20.95
C ALA A 329 2.65 -6.55 21.34
N LYS A 330 2.37 -6.37 22.63
CA LYS A 330 1.05 -5.90 23.13
C LYS A 330 0.80 -4.42 22.87
N ASP A 331 1.88 -3.66 22.68
CA ASP A 331 1.84 -2.20 22.48
C ASP A 331 1.76 -1.85 20.99
N GLN A 332 1.88 -2.85 20.11
CA GLN A 332 1.79 -2.67 18.67
C GLN A 332 0.37 -2.26 18.23
N GLN A 333 0.29 -1.20 17.44
CA GLN A 333 -0.96 -0.61 16.95
C GLN A 333 -1.17 -0.85 15.44
N LEU A 334 -0.10 -0.81 14.66
CA LEU A 334 -0.13 -1.04 13.20
C LEU A 334 0.36 -2.43 12.86
N PHE A 335 -0.20 -3.00 11.79
CA PHE A 335 0.06 -4.35 11.33
C PHE A 335 0.09 -4.38 9.80
N ASN A 336 1.27 -4.18 9.21
CA ASN A 336 1.53 -4.10 7.77
C ASN A 336 0.67 -3.05 7.03
N GLN A 337 0.50 -1.88 7.62
CA GLN A 337 -0.36 -0.80 7.16
C GLN A 337 0.04 -0.26 5.77
N HIS A 338 -0.89 0.49 5.17
CA HIS A 338 -0.72 1.23 3.92
C HIS A 338 -1.24 2.66 4.07
N ASP A 339 -0.80 3.53 3.17
CA ASP A 339 -1.40 4.86 2.93
C ASP A 339 -1.41 5.78 4.14
N ALA A 340 -0.32 5.80 4.93
CA ALA A 340 -0.19 6.80 5.97
C ALA A 340 0.03 8.19 5.34
N HIS A 341 -0.82 9.14 5.71
CA HIS A 341 -0.75 10.52 5.23
C HIS A 341 -1.38 11.49 6.23
N TRP A 342 -1.00 12.77 6.13
CA TRP A 342 -1.71 13.82 6.86
C TRP A 342 -3.07 14.09 6.24
N ILE A 343 -4.07 14.27 7.10
CA ILE A 343 -5.36 14.81 6.66
C ILE A 343 -5.10 16.26 6.21
N PRO A 344 -5.48 16.60 4.96
CA PRO A 344 -5.21 17.90 4.38
C PRO A 344 -5.85 19.08 5.14
N ALA A 345 -5.28 20.27 4.95
CA ALA A 345 -5.84 21.51 5.49
C ALA A 345 -7.28 21.74 5.00
N GLY A 346 -8.12 22.27 5.89
CA GLY A 346 -9.54 22.54 5.63
C GLY A 346 -10.47 21.34 5.78
N LEU A 347 -9.94 20.14 6.04
CA LEU A 347 -10.76 18.94 6.28
C LEU A 347 -10.88 18.63 7.78
N PRO A 348 -11.98 18.00 8.23
CA PRO A 348 -12.11 17.53 9.60
C PRO A 348 -10.96 16.61 10.01
N GLY A 349 -10.25 16.96 11.09
CA GLY A 349 -9.03 16.27 11.50
C GLY A 349 -7.75 16.79 10.82
N GLU A 350 -7.75 17.98 10.23
CA GLU A 350 -6.57 18.61 9.63
C GLU A 350 -5.31 18.41 10.48
N GLY A 351 -4.25 17.92 9.85
CA GLY A 351 -2.94 17.68 10.47
C GLY A 351 -2.84 16.41 11.30
N HIS A 352 -3.91 15.67 11.52
CA HIS A 352 -3.84 14.30 12.03
C HIS A 352 -3.30 13.36 10.95
N ALA A 353 -2.75 12.22 11.35
CA ALA A 353 -2.44 11.15 10.41
C ALA A 353 -3.68 10.27 10.19
N LEU A 354 -3.94 9.90 8.94
CA LEU A 354 -4.89 8.86 8.57
C LEU A 354 -4.13 7.71 7.93
N VAL A 355 -4.45 6.47 8.31
CA VAL A 355 -3.74 5.28 7.85
C VAL A 355 -4.70 4.12 7.65
N PHE A 356 -4.49 3.33 6.61
CA PHE A 356 -5.16 2.06 6.44
C PHE A 356 -4.33 0.96 7.09
N ASN A 357 -4.80 0.40 8.19
CA ASN A 357 -4.16 -0.67 8.92
C ASN A 357 -4.64 -2.02 8.36
N ASN A 358 -3.81 -2.71 7.60
CA ASN A 358 -4.19 -3.98 6.97
C ASN A 358 -4.50 -5.05 8.01
N GLY A 359 -3.83 -5.02 9.16
CA GLY A 359 -4.16 -5.90 10.27
C GLY A 359 -3.61 -7.32 10.15
N ASN A 360 -2.55 -7.51 9.37
CA ASN A 360 -1.86 -8.79 9.26
C ASN A 360 -1.09 -9.11 10.53
N GLY A 361 -1.39 -10.26 11.15
CA GLY A 361 -0.70 -10.67 12.37
C GLY A 361 -1.22 -10.01 13.65
N ARG A 362 -2.44 -9.44 13.64
CA ARG A 362 -3.11 -9.06 14.88
C ARG A 362 -3.24 -10.27 15.81
N PRO A 363 -3.08 -10.08 17.14
CA PRO A 363 -2.99 -11.20 18.08
C PRO A 363 -4.20 -12.14 18.09
N ASP A 364 -5.41 -11.60 17.94
CA ASP A 364 -6.63 -12.38 18.06
C ASP A 364 -7.10 -12.91 16.70
N VAL A 365 -7.39 -11.98 15.76
CA VAL A 365 -7.89 -12.28 14.42
C VAL A 365 -7.48 -11.17 13.47
N ASN A 366 -7.12 -11.55 12.24
CA ASN A 366 -6.80 -10.58 11.20
C ASN A 366 -8.05 -9.82 10.77
N TYR A 367 -7.96 -8.49 10.79
CA TYR A 367 -8.97 -7.58 10.27
C TYR A 367 -8.34 -6.23 9.94
N SER A 368 -8.87 -5.55 8.94
CA SER A 368 -8.42 -4.22 8.55
C SER A 368 -9.19 -3.12 9.27
N SER A 369 -8.52 -1.97 9.40
CA SER A 369 -9.15 -0.74 9.90
C SER A 369 -8.62 0.49 9.17
N ALA A 370 -9.40 1.56 9.13
CA ALA A 370 -8.93 2.90 8.82
C ALA A 370 -8.80 3.65 10.15
N ASP A 371 -7.60 4.10 10.46
CA ASP A 371 -7.25 4.64 11.78
C ASP A 371 -6.81 6.10 11.66
N GLU A 372 -7.38 6.98 12.49
CA GLU A 372 -6.99 8.39 12.62
C GLU A 372 -6.18 8.60 13.89
N ILE A 373 -5.06 9.29 13.79
CA ILE A 373 -4.08 9.46 14.85
C ILE A 373 -3.78 10.94 15.04
N VAL A 374 -4.01 11.46 16.24
CA VAL A 374 -3.59 12.80 16.62
C VAL A 374 -2.10 12.79 16.93
N LEU A 375 -1.30 13.38 16.05
CA LEU A 375 0.14 13.45 16.22
C LEU A 375 0.53 14.40 17.35
N PRO A 376 1.46 14.03 18.27
CA PRO A 376 1.90 14.89 19.38
C PRO A 376 2.91 15.93 18.90
N VAL A 377 2.54 16.73 17.90
CA VAL A 377 3.39 17.73 17.27
C VAL A 377 3.10 19.12 17.82
N ASN A 378 4.14 19.86 18.22
CA ASN A 378 4.01 21.24 18.64
C ASN A 378 4.08 22.23 17.45
N ALA A 379 3.86 23.52 17.72
CA ALA A 379 3.87 24.57 16.69
C ALA A 379 5.23 24.74 15.98
N LYS A 380 6.32 24.20 16.53
CA LYS A 380 7.65 24.19 15.91
C LYS A 380 7.90 22.97 15.04
N GLY A 381 6.94 22.06 14.93
CA GLY A 381 7.07 20.80 14.17
C GLY A 381 7.86 19.72 14.91
N GLN A 382 7.95 19.79 16.24
CA GLN A 382 8.66 18.85 17.08
C GLN A 382 7.67 17.88 17.72
N TYR A 383 8.07 16.64 17.86
CA TYR A 383 7.28 15.56 18.43
C TYR A 383 7.76 15.26 19.85
N GLU A 384 6.87 15.37 20.80
CA GLU A 384 7.19 15.12 22.20
C GLU A 384 7.20 13.63 22.53
N ARG A 385 8.21 13.20 23.26
CA ARG A 385 8.36 11.85 23.77
C ARG A 385 8.93 11.88 25.19
N LYS A 386 8.36 11.11 26.09
CA LYS A 386 8.96 10.87 27.41
C LYS A 386 10.17 9.96 27.25
N LEU A 387 11.25 10.27 27.96
CA LEU A 387 12.46 9.45 27.95
C LEU A 387 12.14 7.98 28.30
N GLY A 388 12.62 7.05 27.50
CA GLY A 388 12.41 5.61 27.68
C GLY A 388 11.00 5.12 27.32
N ALA A 389 10.06 6.01 26.96
CA ALA A 389 8.72 5.60 26.52
C ALA A 389 8.60 5.56 24.99
N ALA A 390 7.57 4.89 24.49
CA ALA A 390 7.16 4.98 23.09
C ALA A 390 6.67 6.39 22.75
N PHE A 391 6.71 6.75 21.47
CA PHE A 391 5.99 7.92 20.98
C PHE A 391 4.48 7.70 21.13
N GLY A 392 3.77 8.73 21.61
CA GLY A 392 2.31 8.77 21.65
C GLY A 392 1.68 9.07 20.29
N PRO A 393 0.35 8.98 20.18
CA PRO A 393 -0.59 8.55 21.24
C PRO A 393 -0.57 7.02 21.46
N GLU A 394 -1.14 6.56 22.57
CA GLU A 394 -1.24 5.12 22.86
C GLU A 394 -2.15 4.39 21.87
N ARG A 395 -3.14 5.07 21.32
CA ARG A 395 -4.13 4.51 20.40
C ARG A 395 -4.60 5.54 19.37
N ALA A 396 -5.14 5.04 18.27
CA ALA A 396 -5.87 5.87 17.32
C ALA A 396 -7.06 6.57 17.99
N THR A 397 -7.34 7.79 17.56
CA THR A 397 -8.44 8.63 18.08
C THR A 397 -9.79 8.21 17.51
N TRP A 398 -9.79 7.75 16.27
CA TRP A 398 -10.92 7.16 15.59
C TRP A 398 -10.44 5.94 14.79
N SER A 399 -11.28 4.93 14.70
CA SER A 399 -10.99 3.72 13.93
C SER A 399 -12.28 3.16 13.35
N TYR A 400 -12.26 2.83 12.08
CA TYR A 400 -13.31 2.04 11.42
C TYR A 400 -12.82 0.62 11.20
N SER A 401 -13.60 -0.35 11.59
CA SER A 401 -13.51 -1.77 11.19
C SER A 401 -14.91 -2.31 10.99
N ALA A 402 -15.08 -3.43 10.28
CA ALA A 402 -16.40 -4.06 10.19
C ALA A 402 -16.91 -4.46 11.60
N PRO A 403 -18.24 -4.45 11.82
CA PRO A 403 -18.83 -4.96 13.07
C PRO A 403 -18.38 -6.38 13.40
N THR A 404 -18.39 -7.27 12.41
CA THR A 404 -17.75 -8.59 12.47
C THR A 404 -16.34 -8.46 11.89
N LYS A 405 -15.34 -8.31 12.73
CA LYS A 405 -13.97 -7.92 12.35
C LYS A 405 -13.40 -8.65 11.14
N PRO A 406 -13.45 -10.01 11.00
CA PRO A 406 -12.89 -10.72 9.85
C PRO A 406 -13.56 -10.44 8.51
N GLU A 407 -14.77 -9.86 8.51
CA GLU A 407 -15.49 -9.54 7.27
C GLU A 407 -14.85 -8.38 6.49
N PHE A 408 -14.02 -7.56 7.15
CA PHE A 408 -13.23 -6.53 6.51
C PHE A 408 -11.75 -6.82 6.69
N PHE A 409 -11.16 -7.51 5.72
CA PHE A 409 -9.74 -7.82 5.72
C PHE A 409 -9.14 -7.67 4.33
N ALA A 410 -8.29 -6.68 4.17
CA ALA A 410 -7.46 -6.44 3.00
C ALA A 410 -6.00 -6.72 3.36
N VAL A 411 -5.48 -7.87 2.95
CA VAL A 411 -4.14 -8.33 3.35
C VAL A 411 -3.01 -7.41 2.89
N PHE A 412 -3.22 -6.67 1.79
CA PHE A 412 -2.29 -5.67 1.24
C PHE A 412 -3.04 -4.71 0.30
N MET A 413 -2.38 -3.67 -0.18
CA MET A 413 -2.94 -2.64 -1.07
C MET A 413 -4.24 -2.05 -0.53
N ALA A 414 -4.19 -0.87 -0.07
CA ALA A 414 -5.36 -0.19 0.46
C ALA A 414 -5.07 1.29 0.66
N GLY A 415 -6.10 2.03 0.98
CA GLY A 415 -5.96 3.43 1.33
C GLY A 415 -7.22 3.98 1.96
N SER A 416 -7.10 5.17 2.48
CA SER A 416 -8.22 5.93 3.04
C SER A 416 -8.07 7.41 2.71
N GLN A 417 -9.18 8.15 2.76
CA GLN A 417 -9.17 9.60 2.52
C GLN A 417 -10.26 10.25 3.38
N ARG A 418 -9.91 11.29 4.11
CA ARG A 418 -10.90 12.13 4.79
C ARG A 418 -11.62 13.00 3.76
N LEU A 419 -12.96 13.05 3.84
CA LEU A 419 -13.82 13.83 2.97
C LEU A 419 -14.30 15.12 3.64
N PRO A 420 -14.75 16.13 2.85
CA PRO A 420 -15.15 17.43 3.38
C PRO A 420 -16.30 17.40 4.41
N ASN A 421 -17.23 16.43 4.28
CA ASN A 421 -18.34 16.22 5.21
C ASN A 421 -17.94 15.49 6.51
N GLY A 422 -16.66 15.13 6.68
CA GLY A 422 -16.13 14.38 7.81
C GLY A 422 -16.15 12.86 7.64
N ASP A 423 -16.76 12.35 6.59
CA ASP A 423 -16.73 10.94 6.25
C ASP A 423 -15.33 10.51 5.82
N THR A 424 -15.11 9.22 5.79
CA THR A 424 -13.84 8.63 5.33
C THR A 424 -14.12 7.70 4.15
N LEU A 425 -13.51 8.00 3.01
CA LEU A 425 -13.43 7.06 1.88
C LEU A 425 -12.41 5.99 2.21
N VAL A 426 -12.77 4.73 2.01
CA VAL A 426 -11.92 3.57 2.29
C VAL A 426 -11.80 2.74 1.02
N CYS A 427 -10.57 2.42 0.63
CA CYS A 427 -10.26 1.58 -0.51
C CYS A 427 -9.73 0.24 -0.01
N SER A 428 -10.48 -0.84 -0.18
CA SER A 428 -10.03 -2.22 -0.03
C SER A 428 -9.49 -2.69 -1.39
N GLY A 429 -8.21 -2.41 -1.63
CA GLY A 429 -7.64 -2.41 -2.98
C GLY A 429 -7.61 -3.78 -3.65
N VAL A 430 -7.32 -4.85 -2.92
CA VAL A 430 -7.25 -6.23 -3.44
C VAL A 430 -8.57 -6.63 -4.10
N GLY A 431 -9.68 -6.41 -3.43
CA GLY A 431 -11.02 -6.70 -3.96
C GLY A 431 -11.57 -5.62 -4.90
N GLY A 432 -10.83 -4.53 -5.13
CA GLY A 432 -11.30 -3.41 -5.93
C GLY A 432 -12.54 -2.72 -5.36
N VAL A 433 -12.72 -2.76 -4.05
CA VAL A 433 -13.88 -2.19 -3.35
C VAL A 433 -13.52 -0.84 -2.76
N VAL A 434 -14.32 0.17 -3.07
CA VAL A 434 -14.23 1.50 -2.47
C VAL A 434 -15.55 1.78 -1.76
N PHE A 435 -15.48 2.26 -0.54
CA PHE A 435 -16.68 2.62 0.21
C PHE A 435 -16.44 3.86 1.08
N GLU A 436 -17.52 4.54 1.42
CA GLU A 436 -17.50 5.71 2.28
C GLU A 436 -18.21 5.40 3.58
N VAL A 437 -17.58 5.77 4.68
CA VAL A 437 -18.12 5.57 6.02
C VAL A 437 -18.21 6.89 6.77
N THR A 438 -19.34 7.09 7.46
CA THR A 438 -19.56 8.25 8.32
C THR A 438 -18.68 8.17 9.59
N PRO A 439 -18.50 9.30 10.33
CA PRO A 439 -17.87 9.27 11.65
C PRO A 439 -18.48 8.24 12.60
N ASP A 440 -19.81 8.00 12.50
CA ASP A 440 -20.56 7.00 13.27
C ASP A 440 -20.45 5.58 12.68
N LYS A 441 -19.56 5.38 11.71
CA LYS A 441 -19.22 4.07 11.13
C LYS A 441 -20.32 3.42 10.28
N LYS A 442 -21.25 4.18 9.73
CA LYS A 442 -22.24 3.71 8.77
C LYS A 442 -21.67 3.81 7.35
N ILE A 443 -21.80 2.76 6.54
CA ILE A 443 -21.46 2.80 5.11
C ILE A 443 -22.58 3.53 4.38
N VAL A 444 -22.25 4.63 3.68
CA VAL A 444 -23.19 5.47 2.93
C VAL A 444 -22.98 5.42 1.42
N TRP A 445 -21.81 4.95 0.97
CA TRP A 445 -21.55 4.71 -0.45
C TRP A 445 -20.65 3.50 -0.62
N ARG A 446 -20.87 2.73 -1.70
CA ARG A 446 -20.02 1.56 -2.02
C ARG A 446 -19.96 1.34 -3.52
N PHE A 447 -18.75 1.23 -4.02
CA PHE A 447 -18.42 0.94 -5.41
C PHE A 447 -17.52 -0.30 -5.47
N VAL A 448 -17.78 -1.17 -6.44
CA VAL A 448 -16.91 -2.29 -6.79
C VAL A 448 -16.39 -2.04 -8.20
N ASN A 449 -15.07 -2.06 -8.36
CA ASN A 449 -14.45 -1.87 -9.67
C ASN A 449 -14.81 -3.05 -10.60
N PRO A 450 -15.57 -2.82 -11.69
CA PRO A 450 -15.99 -3.89 -12.59
C PRO A 450 -14.93 -4.22 -13.65
N ALA A 451 -13.79 -3.50 -13.69
CA ALA A 451 -12.77 -3.74 -14.70
C ALA A 451 -12.26 -5.17 -14.62
N LYS A 452 -12.37 -5.89 -15.74
CA LYS A 452 -11.80 -7.23 -15.91
C LYS A 452 -10.61 -7.11 -16.85
N VAL A 453 -9.41 -7.20 -16.32
CA VAL A 453 -8.21 -7.25 -17.16
C VAL A 453 -8.02 -8.68 -17.66
N ALA A 454 -7.86 -8.85 -18.97
CA ALA A 454 -7.59 -10.16 -19.57
C ALA A 454 -6.29 -10.74 -18.97
N GLY A 455 -6.39 -11.92 -18.37
CA GLY A 455 -5.28 -12.57 -17.65
C GLY A 455 -5.40 -12.57 -16.13
N GLY A 456 -6.42 -11.91 -15.56
CA GLY A 456 -6.77 -12.06 -14.15
C GLY A 456 -7.20 -13.50 -13.85
N ILE A 457 -6.66 -14.08 -12.78
CA ILE A 457 -7.00 -15.45 -12.36
C ILE A 457 -8.39 -15.39 -11.73
N GLY A 458 -9.36 -15.99 -12.39
CA GLY A 458 -10.57 -16.40 -11.71
C GLY A 458 -10.21 -17.49 -10.69
N VAL A 459 -10.06 -17.15 -9.44
CA VAL A 459 -10.12 -18.13 -8.36
C VAL A 459 -11.59 -18.42 -8.16
N ARG A 460 -12.03 -19.61 -8.55
CA ARG A 460 -13.35 -20.11 -8.19
C ARG A 460 -13.46 -20.05 -6.66
N GLN A 461 -14.48 -19.38 -6.15
CA GLN A 461 -14.85 -19.54 -4.75
C GLN A 461 -15.09 -21.03 -4.48
N PRO A 462 -14.55 -21.60 -3.42
CA PRO A 462 -15.12 -22.83 -2.89
C PRO A 462 -16.52 -22.47 -2.40
N ASP A 463 -17.52 -23.16 -2.94
CA ASP A 463 -18.88 -23.13 -2.44
C ASP A 463 -18.86 -23.25 -0.91
N GLY A 464 -19.64 -22.43 -0.20
CA GLY A 464 -19.75 -22.48 1.27
C GLY A 464 -20.11 -23.89 1.75
N PRO A 465 -20.03 -24.19 3.05
CA PRO A 465 -20.25 -25.53 3.58
C PRO A 465 -21.71 -25.97 3.37
N GLY A 466 -21.96 -26.56 2.24
CA GLY A 466 -23.26 -27.11 1.81
C GLY A 466 -23.04 -28.34 0.96
N GLY A 467 -23.15 -29.48 1.57
CA GLY A 467 -23.48 -30.81 1.12
C GLY A 467 -23.08 -31.35 -0.25
N PRO A 468 -22.90 -32.67 -0.38
CA PRO A 468 -22.38 -33.34 -1.58
C PRO A 468 -23.34 -33.21 -2.75
N GLY A 469 -22.77 -33.03 -3.93
CA GLY A 469 -23.45 -32.81 -5.21
C GLY A 469 -24.61 -33.75 -5.50
N ARG A 470 -25.66 -33.16 -6.07
CA ARG A 470 -26.72 -33.89 -6.78
C ARG A 470 -26.69 -33.55 -8.27
N PRO A 471 -26.82 -34.51 -9.13
CA PRO A 471 -27.03 -34.25 -10.55
C PRO A 471 -28.48 -33.83 -10.82
N GLY A 472 -28.63 -32.94 -11.76
CA GLY A 472 -29.78 -32.37 -12.42
C GLY A 472 -31.19 -32.83 -12.02
N GLY A 473 -32.07 -31.83 -11.74
CA GLY A 473 -33.50 -32.08 -11.56
C GLY A 473 -34.29 -30.78 -11.44
N VAL A 474 -35.20 -30.61 -12.33
CA VAL A 474 -36.23 -29.63 -12.58
C VAL A 474 -36.99 -29.09 -11.37
N GLY A 475 -37.26 -27.81 -11.36
CA GLY A 475 -38.39 -27.00 -10.89
C GLY A 475 -39.17 -27.40 -9.63
N GLY A 476 -39.47 -26.39 -8.82
CA GLY A 476 -40.50 -26.42 -7.81
C GLY A 476 -40.35 -25.33 -6.76
N GLY A 477 -41.14 -24.27 -6.88
CA GLY A 477 -41.22 -23.22 -5.87
C GLY A 477 -41.90 -23.67 -4.60
N PHE A 478 -41.54 -23.02 -3.50
CA PHE A 478 -42.40 -22.91 -2.32
C PHE A 478 -42.22 -21.54 -1.67
N ASP A 479 -43.30 -20.80 -1.66
CA ASP A 479 -43.51 -19.59 -0.88
C ASP A 479 -43.64 -19.90 0.63
N GLY A 480 -43.04 -19.06 1.47
CA GLY A 480 -43.30 -19.01 2.91
C GLY A 480 -42.84 -17.68 3.49
N PRO A 481 -43.68 -16.98 4.31
CA PRO A 481 -43.48 -15.59 4.62
C PRO A 481 -42.70 -15.30 5.87
N GLY A 482 -41.90 -14.24 5.83
CA GLY A 482 -41.60 -13.40 6.99
C GLY A 482 -40.29 -13.68 7.73
N GLY A 483 -39.34 -12.80 7.56
CA GLY A 483 -38.16 -12.66 8.41
C GLY A 483 -37.20 -11.66 7.80
N GLY A 484 -37.11 -10.45 8.40
CA GLY A 484 -36.29 -9.35 7.89
C GLY A 484 -34.86 -9.76 7.63
N SER A 485 -34.48 -9.79 6.38
CA SER A 485 -33.11 -9.96 5.93
C SER A 485 -32.39 -8.63 6.06
N GLY A 486 -31.63 -8.46 7.14
CA GLY A 486 -30.51 -7.53 7.11
C GLY A 486 -29.52 -8.06 6.08
N ASP A 487 -29.42 -7.39 4.93
CA ASP A 487 -28.40 -7.66 3.91
C ASP A 487 -27.00 -7.36 4.47
N PHE A 488 -26.49 -8.26 5.29
CA PHE A 488 -25.08 -8.35 5.62
C PHE A 488 -24.34 -8.99 4.46
N MET A 489 -23.99 -8.15 3.47
CA MET A 489 -23.07 -8.59 2.42
C MET A 489 -21.68 -8.71 3.01
N GLY A 490 -21.29 -9.95 3.33
CA GLY A 490 -19.92 -10.27 3.70
C GLY A 490 -18.95 -9.72 2.67
N PHE A 491 -17.85 -9.14 3.13
CA PHE A 491 -16.69 -8.83 2.30
C PHE A 491 -16.04 -10.16 1.87
N GLY A 492 -16.75 -10.88 1.00
CA GLY A 492 -16.33 -12.19 0.53
C GLY A 492 -14.94 -12.12 -0.06
N GLY A 493 -14.02 -12.90 0.52
CA GLY A 493 -12.70 -13.15 -0.02
C GLY A 493 -12.80 -13.88 -1.37
N GLY A 494 -13.12 -13.17 -2.43
CA GLY A 494 -13.14 -13.67 -3.78
C GLY A 494 -12.19 -12.86 -4.65
N ASP A 495 -11.32 -13.54 -5.36
CA ASP A 495 -10.37 -13.06 -6.34
C ASP A 495 -9.16 -12.27 -5.77
N PHE A 496 -8.18 -13.00 -5.28
CA PHE A 496 -6.86 -12.47 -5.01
C PHE A 496 -6.22 -12.01 -6.32
N ILE A 497 -5.97 -10.68 -6.40
CA ILE A 497 -5.35 -10.01 -7.56
C ILE A 497 -6.08 -10.37 -8.86
N GLY A 498 -7.38 -10.20 -8.86
CA GLY A 498 -8.19 -10.17 -10.06
C GLY A 498 -7.97 -8.88 -10.84
N GLY A 499 -8.38 -8.84 -12.09
CA GLY A 499 -8.32 -7.65 -12.93
C GLY A 499 -9.10 -6.44 -12.37
N SER A 500 -9.82 -6.61 -11.25
CA SER A 500 -10.54 -5.56 -10.52
C SER A 500 -9.71 -4.85 -9.45
N SER A 501 -8.51 -5.35 -9.08
CA SER A 501 -7.70 -4.75 -8.02
C SER A 501 -7.27 -3.33 -8.34
N ILE A 502 -7.30 -2.47 -7.33
CA ILE A 502 -6.83 -1.07 -7.37
C ILE A 502 -5.86 -0.85 -6.21
N PHE A 503 -4.89 0.07 -6.36
CA PHE A 503 -3.98 0.34 -5.26
C PHE A 503 -4.62 1.25 -4.22
N ARG A 504 -5.14 2.39 -4.69
CA ARG A 504 -5.85 3.43 -3.93
C ARG A 504 -6.98 4.01 -4.76
N ALA A 505 -7.89 4.70 -4.09
CA ALA A 505 -8.90 5.53 -4.73
C ALA A 505 -8.97 6.88 -4.01
N SER A 506 -9.20 7.94 -4.78
CA SER A 506 -9.38 9.30 -4.25
C SER A 506 -10.66 9.90 -4.79
N ARG A 507 -11.42 10.60 -3.93
CA ARG A 507 -12.62 11.35 -4.31
C ARG A 507 -12.31 12.84 -4.35
N TYR A 508 -12.82 13.50 -5.37
CA TYR A 508 -12.72 14.94 -5.60
C TYR A 508 -14.11 15.54 -5.64
N GLY A 509 -14.36 16.56 -4.81
CA GLY A 509 -15.59 17.35 -4.88
C GLY A 509 -15.74 18.04 -6.23
N ALA A 510 -16.94 18.41 -6.61
CA ALA A 510 -17.18 19.16 -7.86
C ALA A 510 -16.49 20.54 -7.85
N ASP A 511 -16.20 21.08 -6.69
CA ASP A 511 -15.49 22.33 -6.41
C ASP A 511 -13.96 22.18 -6.37
N PHE A 512 -13.44 20.97 -6.51
CA PHE A 512 -12.00 20.75 -6.61
C PHE A 512 -11.43 21.55 -7.79
N ALA A 513 -10.37 22.34 -7.54
CA ALA A 513 -9.81 23.28 -8.54
C ALA A 513 -9.52 22.61 -9.89
N GLY A 514 -9.01 21.38 -9.88
CA GLY A 514 -8.71 20.61 -11.08
C GLY A 514 -9.92 20.17 -11.91
N LEU A 515 -11.15 20.28 -11.37
CA LEU A 515 -12.39 19.93 -12.05
C LEU A 515 -13.18 21.16 -12.51
N VAL A 516 -12.85 22.34 -11.99
CA VAL A 516 -13.56 23.59 -12.37
C VAL A 516 -13.39 23.84 -13.87
N GLY A 517 -14.52 24.07 -14.55
CA GLY A 517 -14.58 24.33 -16.00
C GLY A 517 -14.33 23.10 -16.88
N LYS A 518 -14.21 21.91 -16.31
CA LYS A 518 -14.07 20.67 -17.08
C LYS A 518 -15.43 20.10 -17.49
N ASN A 519 -15.46 19.41 -18.62
CA ASN A 519 -16.66 18.66 -19.00
C ASN A 519 -16.75 17.38 -18.14
N LEU A 520 -17.73 17.36 -17.25
CA LEU A 520 -18.00 16.27 -16.33
C LEU A 520 -19.29 15.51 -16.69
N THR A 521 -19.76 15.62 -17.95
CA THR A 521 -20.93 14.90 -18.43
C THR A 521 -20.72 13.39 -18.29
N PRO A 522 -21.60 12.69 -17.55
CA PRO A 522 -21.47 11.26 -17.35
C PRO A 522 -21.67 10.48 -18.64
N GLY A 523 -20.77 9.55 -18.89
CA GLY A 523 -20.85 8.62 -20.02
C GLY A 523 -21.34 7.23 -19.58
N LYS A 524 -20.77 6.19 -20.18
CA LYS A 524 -21.00 4.78 -19.85
C LYS A 524 -20.27 4.38 -18.58
N THR A 525 -20.66 3.26 -17.98
CA THR A 525 -19.90 2.63 -16.90
C THR A 525 -18.60 2.01 -17.41
N ILE A 526 -17.65 1.72 -16.52
CA ILE A 526 -16.41 1.02 -16.88
C ILE A 526 -16.72 -0.32 -17.55
N GLU A 527 -17.68 -1.07 -17.01
CA GLU A 527 -18.09 -2.38 -17.53
C GLU A 527 -18.57 -2.29 -19.00
N GLU A 528 -19.43 -1.34 -19.32
CA GLU A 528 -19.91 -1.11 -20.68
C GLU A 528 -18.82 -0.66 -21.65
N LEU A 529 -17.82 0.08 -21.17
CA LEU A 529 -16.68 0.52 -21.97
C LEU A 529 -15.72 -0.65 -22.27
N GLU A 530 -15.50 -1.53 -21.31
CA GLU A 530 -14.61 -2.70 -21.47
C GLU A 530 -15.27 -3.77 -22.36
N ALA A 531 -16.59 -4.01 -22.24
CA ALA A 531 -17.31 -4.95 -23.10
C ALA A 531 -17.16 -4.59 -24.59
N LYS A 532 -17.35 -3.31 -24.94
CA LYS A 532 -17.14 -2.84 -26.32
C LYS A 532 -15.72 -2.99 -26.84
N SER A 533 -14.72 -2.82 -25.96
CA SER A 533 -13.32 -2.98 -26.34
C SER A 533 -12.97 -4.43 -26.68
N GLN A 534 -13.66 -5.41 -26.09
CA GLN A 534 -13.50 -6.84 -26.39
C GLN A 534 -14.22 -7.24 -27.69
N GLU A 535 -15.39 -6.66 -27.98
CA GLU A 535 -16.10 -6.89 -29.24
C GLU A 535 -15.34 -6.32 -30.46
N ALA A 536 -14.68 -5.18 -30.30
CA ALA A 536 -13.90 -4.56 -31.37
C ALA A 536 -12.56 -5.27 -31.68
N LYS A 537 -12.11 -6.19 -30.80
CA LYS A 537 -10.91 -7.01 -31.00
C LYS A 537 -11.18 -8.42 -31.55
N LYS A 538 -12.45 -8.81 -31.62
CA LYS A 538 -12.93 -10.01 -32.33
C LYS A 538 -13.25 -9.72 -33.78
#